data_f87dbf678458d6be8c1b94ccdbde5e9b
#
_entry.id   f87dbf678458d6be8c1b94ccdbde5e9b
#
_cell.length_a   1.000
_cell.length_b   1.000
_cell.length_c   1.000
_cell.angle_alpha   90.00
_cell.angle_beta   90.00
_cell.angle_gamma   90.00
#
_symmetry.space_group_name_H-M   'P 1'
#
loop_
_entity.id
_entity.type
_entity.pdbx_description
1 polymer ?
#
loop_
_entity_poly.entity_id
_entity_poly.type
_entity_poly.pdbx_seq_one_letter_code
_entity_poly.pdbx_strand_id
1 'polypeptide(L)'
;SYDINTIALNGYLTVNIEPKTVNLSGTRLYDGTVDAAAADLAVSSGLIGSQTLTISGTGSLNAGGAGTRTISDVSGLSLGNGSNGGIGANYTLDSGTHNLTINPLPLTVTGTKVYDGDNEVHASTAEAQIQNIISGENILFSGIANSDSEDVGTGVNIGTVGTWTLTDQTHAASNYTFTGGNLNIDITQREILLTGTKTYDGNTNVDGSTITRMSAQGTYTAPGDPNNTSTFSTGLVSGGVSYFLPVNVADGHSSRETLTISGTGVTN
;
A
#
# COMPACT_ATOMS: atom_id res chain seq x y z
N SER A 1 67.91 14.38 -5.80
CA SER A 1 68.03 14.20 -7.26
C SER A 1 68.69 12.86 -7.51
N TYR A 2 67.93 11.86 -7.92
CA TYR A 2 68.45 10.57 -8.37
C TYR A 2 68.75 10.70 -9.85
N ASP A 3 70.08 10.62 -10.19
CA ASP A 3 70.55 10.63 -11.57
C ASP A 3 70.34 9.16 -12.12
N ILE A 4 69.37 8.98 -12.95
CA ILE A 4 69.05 7.68 -13.62
C ILE A 4 69.78 7.51 -14.94
N ASN A 5 70.72 8.42 -15.27
CA ASN A 5 71.41 8.44 -16.56
C ASN A 5 72.56 7.42 -16.70
N THR A 6 72.81 6.51 -15.76
CA THR A 6 73.87 5.55 -15.80
C THR A 6 73.47 4.08 -15.68
N ILE A 7 72.19 3.72 -15.76
CA ILE A 7 71.78 2.34 -15.84
C ILE A 7 71.60 1.96 -17.31
N ALA A 8 72.66 1.42 -17.92
CA ALA A 8 72.53 0.74 -19.20
C ALA A 8 71.68 -0.57 -18.95
N LEU A 9 70.38 -0.50 -19.11
CA LEU A 9 69.51 -1.65 -19.07
C LEU A 9 69.67 -2.45 -20.37
N ASN A 10 70.54 -3.47 -20.36
CA ASN A 10 70.67 -4.45 -21.43
C ASN A 10 69.55 -5.51 -21.40
N GLY A 11 68.38 -5.13 -20.94
CA GLY A 11 67.22 -5.99 -20.84
C GLY A 11 65.92 -5.24 -21.13
N TYR A 12 64.89 -6.00 -21.53
CA TYR A 12 63.53 -5.47 -21.69
C TYR A 12 62.89 -5.32 -20.30
N LEU A 13 62.36 -4.11 -19.98
CA LEU A 13 61.49 -3.92 -18.83
C LEU A 13 60.08 -4.35 -19.25
N THR A 14 59.58 -5.40 -18.65
CA THR A 14 58.19 -5.83 -18.82
C THR A 14 57.39 -5.29 -17.62
N VAL A 15 56.39 -4.47 -17.88
CA VAL A 15 55.44 -3.98 -16.87
C VAL A 15 54.09 -4.61 -17.15
N ASN A 16 53.59 -5.37 -16.18
CA ASN A 16 52.18 -5.86 -16.21
C ASN A 16 51.28 -4.81 -15.57
N ILE A 17 50.25 -4.40 -16.30
CA ILE A 17 49.26 -3.44 -15.81
C ILE A 17 47.99 -4.24 -15.47
N GLU A 18 47.67 -4.32 -14.19
CA GLU A 18 46.49 -5.03 -13.71
C GLU A 18 45.27 -4.12 -13.70
N PRO A 19 44.06 -4.67 -13.95
CA PRO A 19 42.83 -3.92 -13.83
C PRO A 19 42.65 -3.36 -12.42
N LYS A 20 42.11 -2.15 -12.33
CA LYS A 20 41.85 -1.50 -11.06
C LYS A 20 40.49 -1.92 -10.53
N THR A 21 40.42 -2.34 -9.25
CA THR A 21 39.16 -2.68 -8.58
C THR A 21 38.26 -1.45 -8.45
N VAL A 22 36.98 -1.62 -8.79
CA VAL A 22 35.90 -0.67 -8.53
C VAL A 22 34.84 -1.27 -7.60
N ASN A 23 34.14 -0.42 -6.86
CA ASN A 23 33.05 -0.81 -5.98
C ASN A 23 31.71 -0.40 -6.61
N LEU A 24 30.69 -1.19 -6.31
CA LEU A 24 29.31 -0.91 -6.74
C LEU A 24 28.44 -0.58 -5.54
N SER A 25 27.51 0.33 -5.76
CA SER A 25 26.40 0.55 -4.85
C SER A 25 25.13 0.88 -5.63
N GLY A 26 23.97 0.74 -4.95
CA GLY A 26 22.70 1.07 -5.56
C GLY A 26 21.53 0.90 -4.61
N THR A 27 20.34 1.09 -5.14
CA THR A 27 19.10 0.96 -4.38
C THR A 27 17.98 0.40 -5.26
N ARG A 28 17.12 -0.43 -4.68
CA ARG A 28 15.86 -0.87 -5.30
C ARG A 28 14.77 -1.05 -4.25
N LEU A 29 13.53 -1.20 -4.66
CA LEU A 29 12.46 -1.65 -3.78
C LEU A 29 12.52 -3.18 -3.61
N TYR A 30 11.95 -3.64 -2.52
CA TYR A 30 11.78 -5.07 -2.27
C TYR A 30 10.87 -5.70 -3.34
N ASP A 31 11.34 -6.80 -3.93
CA ASP A 31 10.67 -7.54 -5.00
C ASP A 31 10.67 -9.06 -4.78
N GLY A 32 11.13 -9.51 -3.59
CA GLY A 32 11.20 -10.93 -3.23
C GLY A 32 12.40 -11.68 -3.80
N THR A 33 13.27 -11.04 -4.60
CA THR A 33 14.41 -11.69 -5.25
C THR A 33 15.74 -11.40 -4.56
N VAL A 34 16.76 -12.17 -4.91
CA VAL A 34 18.16 -11.94 -4.53
C VAL A 34 18.97 -11.31 -5.67
N ASP A 35 18.31 -10.85 -6.72
CA ASP A 35 18.97 -10.30 -7.89
C ASP A 35 19.53 -8.90 -7.62
N ALA A 36 20.73 -8.62 -8.14
CA ALA A 36 21.35 -7.31 -8.20
C ALA A 36 21.47 -6.91 -9.68
N ALA A 37 20.38 -6.37 -10.24
CA ALA A 37 20.34 -5.99 -11.63
C ALA A 37 21.23 -4.76 -11.89
N ALA A 38 21.93 -4.73 -13.01
CA ALA A 38 22.80 -3.59 -13.39
C ALA A 38 22.06 -2.25 -13.42
N ALA A 39 20.73 -2.27 -13.70
CA ALA A 39 19.90 -1.07 -13.71
C ALA A 39 19.78 -0.39 -12.34
N ASP A 40 19.95 -1.14 -11.26
CA ASP A 40 19.89 -0.66 -9.88
C ASP A 40 21.25 -0.24 -9.32
N LEU A 41 22.33 -0.42 -10.11
CA LEU A 41 23.70 -0.31 -9.67
C LEU A 41 24.42 0.86 -10.35
N ALA A 42 25.36 1.43 -9.62
CA ALA A 42 26.33 2.39 -10.11
C ALA A 42 27.72 2.09 -9.54
N VAL A 43 28.76 2.50 -10.26
CA VAL A 43 30.13 2.48 -9.71
C VAL A 43 30.23 3.58 -8.65
N SER A 44 30.42 3.17 -7.40
CA SER A 44 30.46 4.09 -6.25
C SER A 44 31.85 4.63 -5.93
N SER A 45 32.88 3.86 -6.29
CA SER A 45 34.29 4.28 -6.09
C SER A 45 35.28 3.46 -6.92
N GLY A 46 36.53 3.89 -6.96
CA GLY A 46 37.61 3.20 -7.65
C GLY A 46 37.95 3.74 -9.04
N LEU A 47 37.12 4.58 -9.63
CA LEU A 47 37.38 5.20 -10.93
C LEU A 47 38.56 6.18 -10.87
N ILE A 48 39.24 6.39 -12.02
CA ILE A 48 40.30 7.37 -12.19
C ILE A 48 39.69 8.69 -12.69
N GLY A 49 39.94 9.77 -11.95
CA GLY A 49 39.46 11.09 -12.34
C GLY A 49 37.94 11.16 -12.53
N SER A 50 37.50 11.65 -13.68
CA SER A 50 36.10 11.79 -14.04
C SER A 50 35.59 10.66 -14.96
N GLN A 51 36.33 9.57 -15.09
CA GLN A 51 35.89 8.42 -15.92
C GLN A 51 34.57 7.85 -15.44
N THR A 52 33.79 7.34 -16.35
CA THR A 52 32.58 6.55 -16.05
C THR A 52 32.68 5.18 -16.69
N LEU A 53 31.89 4.24 -16.19
CA LEU A 53 31.71 2.91 -16.79
C LEU A 53 30.22 2.62 -16.94
N THR A 54 29.88 1.73 -17.87
CA THR A 54 28.56 1.12 -17.93
C THR A 54 28.58 -0.22 -17.21
N ILE A 55 27.46 -0.61 -16.64
CA ILE A 55 27.27 -1.90 -16.01
C ILE A 55 26.18 -2.66 -16.78
N SER A 56 26.33 -3.94 -16.96
CA SER A 56 25.33 -4.81 -17.59
C SER A 56 25.27 -6.16 -16.87
N GLY A 57 24.15 -6.88 -17.05
CA GLY A 57 23.95 -8.19 -16.43
C GLY A 57 23.30 -8.13 -15.06
N THR A 58 23.38 -9.22 -14.29
CA THR A 58 22.79 -9.37 -12.97
C THR A 58 23.73 -10.16 -12.06
N GLY A 59 24.03 -9.62 -10.89
CA GLY A 59 24.70 -10.29 -9.81
C GLY A 59 23.71 -10.89 -8.81
N SER A 60 24.22 -11.51 -7.75
CA SER A 60 23.38 -12.07 -6.70
C SER A 60 23.73 -11.52 -5.32
N LEU A 61 22.69 -11.22 -4.54
CA LEU A 61 22.80 -10.75 -3.16
C LEU A 61 22.93 -11.93 -2.18
N ASN A 62 23.53 -11.66 -1.03
CA ASN A 62 23.61 -12.62 0.07
C ASN A 62 22.24 -12.87 0.74
N ALA A 63 21.28 -11.99 0.58
CA ALA A 63 19.89 -12.12 1.05
C ALA A 63 18.94 -11.16 0.31
N GLY A 64 17.66 -11.55 0.16
CA GLY A 64 16.65 -10.78 -0.59
C GLY A 64 15.83 -9.80 0.22
N GLY A 65 15.86 -9.84 1.57
CA GLY A 65 15.02 -8.97 2.41
C GLY A 65 15.50 -7.51 2.46
N ALA A 66 14.65 -6.61 2.91
CA ALA A 66 14.95 -5.18 3.04
C ALA A 66 16.18 -4.91 3.93
N GLY A 67 16.93 -3.86 3.58
CA GLY A 67 18.18 -3.47 4.22
C GLY A 67 19.35 -3.45 3.25
N THR A 68 20.53 -3.04 3.72
CA THR A 68 21.74 -3.05 2.91
C THR A 68 22.28 -4.49 2.80
N ARG A 69 22.43 -4.96 1.57
CA ARG A 69 22.86 -6.32 1.23
C ARG A 69 24.17 -6.30 0.47
N THR A 70 25.01 -7.28 0.70
CA THR A 70 26.23 -7.49 -0.08
C THR A 70 25.90 -8.22 -1.38
N ILE A 71 26.43 -7.75 -2.49
CA ILE A 71 26.43 -8.51 -3.75
C ILE A 71 27.51 -9.57 -3.61
N SER A 72 27.10 -10.79 -3.30
CA SER A 72 27.99 -11.90 -2.99
C SER A 72 28.53 -12.60 -4.23
N ASP A 73 27.85 -12.45 -5.35
CA ASP A 73 28.29 -12.96 -6.65
C ASP A 73 28.15 -11.86 -7.71
N VAL A 74 29.27 -11.45 -8.26
CA VAL A 74 29.37 -10.44 -9.34
C VAL A 74 29.67 -11.08 -10.70
N SER A 75 29.78 -12.40 -10.81
CA SER A 75 30.18 -13.10 -12.05
C SER A 75 29.21 -12.88 -13.21
N GLY A 76 27.94 -12.60 -12.91
CA GLY A 76 26.92 -12.24 -13.89
C GLY A 76 26.91 -10.76 -14.29
N LEU A 77 27.75 -9.92 -13.66
CA LEU A 77 27.90 -8.51 -13.99
C LEU A 77 29.10 -8.27 -14.91
N SER A 78 29.00 -7.31 -15.80
CA SER A 78 30.06 -6.91 -16.71
C SER A 78 30.24 -5.40 -16.74
N LEU A 79 31.50 -4.95 -16.77
CA LEU A 79 31.85 -3.55 -16.93
C LEU A 79 32.07 -3.23 -18.43
N GLY A 80 31.39 -2.23 -18.92
CA GLY A 80 31.54 -1.73 -20.27
C GLY A 80 32.16 -0.32 -20.28
N ASN A 81 32.52 0.11 -21.48
CA ASN A 81 33.11 1.43 -21.68
C ASN A 81 32.10 2.54 -21.35
N GLY A 82 32.55 3.57 -20.72
CA GLY A 82 31.76 4.76 -20.41
C GLY A 82 32.33 6.01 -21.06
N SER A 83 32.12 7.15 -20.41
CA SER A 83 32.60 8.45 -20.89
C SER A 83 33.94 8.85 -20.24
N ASN A 84 34.51 9.97 -20.71
CA ASN A 84 35.74 10.54 -20.22
C ASN A 84 36.95 9.57 -20.25
N GLY A 85 37.02 8.69 -21.23
CA GLY A 85 38.09 7.72 -21.39
C GLY A 85 37.97 6.49 -20.47
N GLY A 86 36.82 6.25 -19.89
CA GLY A 86 36.55 5.03 -19.12
C GLY A 86 36.48 3.81 -20.06
N ILE A 87 37.39 2.87 -19.88
CA ILE A 87 37.46 1.59 -20.62
C ILE A 87 37.22 0.48 -19.63
N GLY A 88 36.16 -0.31 -19.85
CA GLY A 88 35.75 -1.40 -18.94
C GLY A 88 36.87 -2.40 -18.63
N ALA A 89 37.67 -2.76 -19.63
CA ALA A 89 38.80 -3.70 -19.49
C ALA A 89 39.91 -3.23 -18.55
N ASN A 90 39.96 -1.93 -18.22
CA ASN A 90 40.95 -1.39 -17.26
C ASN A 90 40.47 -1.53 -15.81
N TYR A 91 39.30 -2.10 -15.59
CA TYR A 91 38.67 -2.21 -14.27
C TYR A 91 38.18 -3.62 -14.02
N THR A 92 38.08 -3.99 -12.75
CA THR A 92 37.53 -5.27 -12.30
C THR A 92 36.56 -5.08 -11.12
N LEU A 93 35.63 -6.01 -10.98
CA LEU A 93 34.78 -6.16 -9.81
C LEU A 93 35.40 -7.08 -8.75
N ASP A 94 36.43 -7.82 -9.11
CA ASP A 94 37.09 -8.75 -8.20
C ASP A 94 37.65 -8.02 -6.98
N SER A 95 37.44 -8.62 -5.81
CA SER A 95 37.91 -8.10 -4.51
C SER A 95 37.32 -6.72 -4.13
N GLY A 96 36.31 -6.24 -4.86
CA GLY A 96 35.58 -5.00 -4.52
C GLY A 96 34.58 -5.20 -3.38
N THR A 97 34.13 -4.07 -2.83
CA THR A 97 32.98 -4.04 -1.92
C THR A 97 31.75 -3.59 -2.70
N HIS A 98 30.77 -4.48 -2.80
CA HIS A 98 29.56 -4.25 -3.60
C HIS A 98 28.34 -4.39 -2.73
N ASN A 99 27.52 -3.34 -2.67
CA ASN A 99 26.33 -3.30 -1.83
C ASN A 99 25.12 -2.80 -2.61
N LEU A 100 23.96 -3.37 -2.30
CA LEU A 100 22.66 -2.87 -2.76
C LEU A 100 21.75 -2.68 -1.56
N THR A 101 21.13 -1.52 -1.45
CA THR A 101 20.13 -1.26 -0.43
C THR A 101 18.75 -1.61 -0.98
N ILE A 102 18.10 -2.57 -0.36
CA ILE A 102 16.72 -2.94 -0.64
C ILE A 102 15.82 -2.13 0.31
N ASN A 103 15.05 -1.22 -0.25
CA ASN A 103 14.07 -0.45 0.52
C ASN A 103 12.77 -1.26 0.67
N PRO A 104 12.07 -1.17 1.82
CA PRO A 104 10.77 -1.80 1.98
C PRO A 104 9.79 -1.37 0.88
N LEU A 105 8.96 -2.32 0.42
CA LEU A 105 7.94 -2.06 -0.58
C LEU A 105 6.78 -1.26 0.05
N PRO A 106 6.47 -0.07 -0.47
CA PRO A 106 5.29 0.68 -0.04
C PRO A 106 4.01 -0.09 -0.35
N LEU A 107 3.15 -0.22 0.66
CA LEU A 107 1.91 -0.99 0.54
C LEU A 107 0.79 -0.18 -0.11
N THR A 108 -0.04 -0.86 -0.88
CA THR A 108 -1.36 -0.39 -1.28
C THR A 108 -2.40 -1.06 -0.41
N VAL A 109 -3.21 -0.26 0.28
CA VAL A 109 -4.34 -0.74 1.08
C VAL A 109 -5.62 -0.19 0.50
N THR A 110 -6.59 -1.06 0.28
CA THR A 110 -7.94 -0.70 -0.17
C THR A 110 -8.97 -1.50 0.61
N GLY A 111 -10.21 -1.02 0.60
CA GLY A 111 -11.32 -1.73 1.22
C GLY A 111 -12.59 -0.92 1.22
N THR A 112 -13.60 -1.40 1.95
CA THR A 112 -14.90 -0.76 2.03
C THR A 112 -15.41 -0.77 3.45
N LYS A 113 -15.69 0.41 4.00
CA LYS A 113 -16.34 0.61 5.28
C LYS A 113 -17.78 1.06 5.05
N VAL A 114 -18.72 0.54 5.82
CA VAL A 114 -20.08 1.10 5.88
C VAL A 114 -20.09 2.22 6.90
N TYR A 115 -20.63 3.37 6.54
CA TYR A 115 -20.75 4.53 7.44
C TYR A 115 -21.30 4.14 8.81
N ASP A 116 -20.61 4.52 9.86
CA ASP A 116 -20.95 4.21 11.25
C ASP A 116 -20.79 5.38 12.21
N GLY A 117 -20.39 6.56 11.68
CA GLY A 117 -20.27 7.81 12.43
C GLY A 117 -18.92 8.00 13.07
N ASP A 118 -17.91 7.21 12.69
CA ASP A 118 -16.52 7.42 13.06
C ASP A 118 -15.57 7.25 11.87
N ASN A 119 -14.32 7.66 12.05
CA ASN A 119 -13.28 7.55 11.04
C ASN A 119 -12.31 6.38 11.29
N GLU A 120 -12.61 5.49 12.24
CA GLU A 120 -11.79 4.32 12.51
C GLU A 120 -11.90 3.30 11.37
N VAL A 121 -10.75 2.76 10.96
CA VAL A 121 -10.65 1.76 9.88
C VAL A 121 -9.89 0.56 10.40
N HIS A 122 -10.59 -0.55 10.48
CA HIS A 122 -10.02 -1.80 11.01
C HIS A 122 -9.28 -2.57 9.92
N ALA A 123 -8.06 -3.03 10.25
CA ALA A 123 -7.35 -4.00 9.44
C ALA A 123 -8.13 -5.34 9.47
N SER A 124 -9.04 -5.53 8.54
CA SER A 124 -9.92 -6.69 8.45
C SER A 124 -10.18 -7.04 6.98
N THR A 125 -10.80 -8.20 6.77
CA THR A 125 -11.13 -8.66 5.41
C THR A 125 -12.17 -7.79 4.69
N ALA A 126 -12.87 -6.91 5.39
CA ALA A 126 -13.89 -6.03 4.82
C ALA A 126 -13.39 -4.58 4.66
N GLU A 127 -12.87 -3.98 5.72
CA GLU A 127 -12.63 -2.53 5.75
C GLU A 127 -11.28 -2.12 5.15
N ALA A 128 -10.23 -2.93 5.38
CA ALA A 128 -8.91 -2.63 4.84
C ALA A 128 -8.10 -3.89 4.57
N GLN A 129 -7.62 -4.02 3.34
CA GLN A 129 -6.82 -5.15 2.87
C GLN A 129 -5.59 -4.67 2.11
N ILE A 130 -4.48 -5.36 2.29
CA ILE A 130 -3.27 -5.13 1.51
C ILE A 130 -3.43 -5.79 0.13
N GLN A 131 -3.07 -5.06 -0.93
CA GLN A 131 -3.27 -5.50 -2.31
C GLN A 131 -1.98 -5.95 -3.01
N ASN A 132 -0.81 -5.47 -2.59
CA ASN A 132 0.44 -5.62 -3.35
C ASN A 132 1.54 -6.39 -2.59
N ILE A 133 1.18 -7.36 -1.77
CA ILE A 133 2.16 -8.30 -1.21
C ILE A 133 2.73 -9.15 -2.35
N ILE A 134 4.04 -9.41 -2.32
CA ILE A 134 4.71 -10.27 -3.29
C ILE A 134 4.06 -11.66 -3.29
N SER A 135 3.82 -12.18 -4.49
CA SER A 135 3.11 -13.45 -4.68
C SER A 135 3.81 -14.61 -3.93
N GLY A 136 3.05 -15.32 -3.13
CA GLY A 136 3.54 -16.43 -2.30
C GLY A 136 4.02 -16.01 -0.91
N GLU A 137 4.09 -14.71 -0.63
CA GLU A 137 4.41 -14.21 0.71
C GLU A 137 3.15 -14.03 1.55
N ASN A 138 3.31 -14.12 2.87
CA ASN A 138 2.24 -13.93 3.83
C ASN A 138 2.75 -13.18 5.06
N ILE A 139 2.07 -12.07 5.38
CA ILE A 139 2.28 -11.24 6.57
C ILE A 139 0.93 -11.01 7.24
N LEU A 140 0.93 -10.83 8.55
CA LEU A 140 -0.28 -10.47 9.30
C LEU A 140 -0.44 -8.95 9.33
N PHE A 141 -1.63 -8.49 8.94
CA PHE A 141 -2.05 -7.09 9.03
C PHE A 141 -3.12 -6.95 10.10
N SER A 142 -2.95 -6.04 11.05
CA SER A 142 -3.86 -5.85 12.18
C SER A 142 -3.81 -4.42 12.70
N GLY A 143 -4.80 -4.07 13.54
CA GLY A 143 -4.90 -2.77 14.20
C GLY A 143 -5.98 -1.87 13.61
N ILE A 144 -5.96 -0.60 14.00
CA ILE A 144 -6.93 0.43 13.65
C ILE A 144 -6.17 1.66 13.15
N ALA A 145 -6.60 2.21 12.02
CA ALA A 145 -6.16 3.48 11.45
C ALA A 145 -7.31 4.49 11.47
N ASN A 146 -7.05 5.72 11.05
CA ASN A 146 -8.09 6.72 10.88
C ASN A 146 -8.07 7.27 9.46
N SER A 147 -9.24 7.27 8.82
CA SER A 147 -9.47 7.98 7.55
C SER A 147 -9.50 9.49 7.76
N ASP A 148 -9.24 10.23 6.68
CA ASP A 148 -9.31 11.71 6.69
C ASP A 148 -10.75 12.24 6.85
N SER A 149 -11.75 11.40 6.60
CA SER A 149 -13.17 11.74 6.77
C SER A 149 -13.93 10.53 7.32
N GLU A 150 -14.99 10.79 8.07
CA GLU A 150 -16.02 9.81 8.45
C GLU A 150 -17.12 9.68 7.39
N ASP A 151 -17.23 10.66 6.48
CA ASP A 151 -18.33 10.77 5.52
C ASP A 151 -18.20 9.79 4.35
N VAL A 152 -19.36 9.45 3.77
CA VAL A 152 -19.46 8.62 2.56
C VAL A 152 -18.62 9.22 1.42
N GLY A 153 -17.78 8.38 0.81
CA GLY A 153 -16.90 8.80 -0.28
C GLY A 153 -16.13 7.61 -0.87
N THR A 154 -15.59 7.81 -2.06
CA THR A 154 -14.71 6.85 -2.72
C THR A 154 -13.26 7.31 -2.63
N GLY A 155 -12.35 6.38 -2.38
CA GLY A 155 -10.93 6.68 -2.29
C GLY A 155 -10.59 7.63 -1.14
N VAL A 156 -11.30 7.54 -0.01
CA VAL A 156 -11.02 8.34 1.20
C VAL A 156 -9.65 7.92 1.74
N ASN A 157 -8.73 8.86 1.86
CA ASN A 157 -7.37 8.56 2.33
C ASN A 157 -7.37 8.15 3.80
N ILE A 158 -6.40 7.30 4.14
CA ILE A 158 -6.02 7.04 5.53
C ILE A 158 -5.09 8.15 5.99
N GLY A 159 -5.59 9.05 6.83
CA GLY A 159 -4.84 10.21 7.33
C GLY A 159 -3.78 9.82 8.35
N THR A 160 -4.08 8.82 9.18
CA THR A 160 -3.11 8.27 10.12
C THR A 160 -3.21 6.76 10.17
N VAL A 161 -2.06 6.08 10.12
CA VAL A 161 -2.00 4.62 10.21
C VAL A 161 -2.30 4.10 11.63
N GLY A 162 -2.39 4.99 12.63
CA GLY A 162 -2.79 4.64 13.99
C GLY A 162 -2.01 3.47 14.59
N THR A 163 -2.73 2.41 14.93
CA THR A 163 -2.16 1.16 15.44
C THR A 163 -2.01 0.07 14.38
N TRP A 164 -2.20 0.39 13.08
CA TRP A 164 -1.94 -0.59 12.03
C TRP A 164 -0.52 -1.11 12.11
N THR A 165 -0.41 -2.42 12.16
CA THR A 165 0.86 -3.13 12.27
C THR A 165 0.94 -4.26 11.27
N LEU A 166 2.19 -4.52 10.85
CA LEU A 166 2.56 -5.67 10.06
C LEU A 166 3.37 -6.61 10.94
N THR A 167 3.03 -7.88 10.95
CA THR A 167 3.71 -8.89 11.76
C THR A 167 4.13 -10.05 10.87
N ASP A 168 5.32 -10.59 11.15
CA ASP A 168 5.87 -11.74 10.43
C ASP A 168 4.93 -12.94 10.53
N GLN A 169 4.72 -13.60 9.39
CA GLN A 169 4.13 -14.94 9.33
C GLN A 169 5.12 -15.91 8.67
N THR A 170 4.99 -16.09 7.35
CA THR A 170 5.95 -16.89 6.59
C THR A 170 7.09 -16.04 6.03
N HIS A 171 6.89 -14.72 5.98
CA HIS A 171 7.85 -13.74 5.46
C HIS A 171 7.99 -12.56 6.41
N ALA A 172 9.10 -11.86 6.31
CA ALA A 172 9.40 -10.72 7.18
C ALA A 172 8.55 -9.51 6.82
N ALA A 173 7.76 -9.03 7.76
CA ALA A 173 6.95 -7.82 7.62
C ALA A 173 7.80 -6.55 7.40
N SER A 174 9.05 -6.57 7.84
CA SER A 174 10.03 -5.49 7.61
C SER A 174 10.38 -5.25 6.14
N ASN A 175 9.98 -6.18 5.24
CA ASN A 175 10.11 -5.99 3.79
C ASN A 175 9.07 -5.02 3.23
N TYR A 176 8.11 -4.58 4.02
CA TYR A 176 6.97 -3.76 3.64
C TYR A 176 6.84 -2.53 4.52
N THR A 177 6.17 -1.50 4.01
CA THR A 177 5.94 -0.25 4.75
C THR A 177 4.64 0.42 4.33
N PHE A 178 3.99 1.12 5.26
CA PHE A 178 2.89 2.03 4.94
C PHE A 178 3.40 3.38 4.41
N THR A 179 4.62 3.77 4.76
CA THR A 179 5.20 5.05 4.34
C THR A 179 5.38 5.10 2.83
N GLY A 180 4.79 6.11 2.20
CA GLY A 180 4.82 6.29 0.73
C GLY A 180 3.89 5.34 -0.02
N GLY A 181 3.07 4.58 0.70
CA GLY A 181 2.04 3.72 0.13
C GLY A 181 0.79 4.47 -0.33
N ASN A 182 -0.07 3.78 -1.05
CA ASN A 182 -1.39 4.26 -1.42
C ASN A 182 -2.43 3.63 -0.48
N LEU A 183 -2.87 4.40 0.52
CA LEU A 183 -3.73 3.91 1.59
C LEU A 183 -5.08 4.63 1.50
N ASN A 184 -6.11 3.96 1.01
CA ASN A 184 -7.45 4.51 0.89
C ASN A 184 -8.52 3.43 1.00
N ILE A 185 -9.74 3.88 1.35
CA ILE A 185 -10.93 3.03 1.43
C ILE A 185 -12.12 3.75 0.79
N ASP A 186 -13.15 2.99 0.47
CA ASP A 186 -14.47 3.53 0.17
C ASP A 186 -15.34 3.50 1.42
N ILE A 187 -16.00 4.61 1.73
CA ILE A 187 -17.02 4.67 2.78
C ILE A 187 -18.39 4.69 2.09
N THR A 188 -19.18 3.67 2.34
CA THR A 188 -20.49 3.50 1.70
C THR A 188 -21.62 3.90 2.63
N GLN A 189 -22.76 4.24 2.04
CA GLN A 189 -23.95 4.60 2.80
C GLN A 189 -24.44 3.41 3.66
N ARG A 190 -24.89 3.73 4.85
CA ARG A 190 -25.53 2.77 5.73
C ARG A 190 -27.02 2.66 5.40
N GLU A 191 -27.51 1.43 5.28
CA GLU A 191 -28.92 1.19 5.09
C GLU A 191 -29.71 1.52 6.36
N ILE A 192 -30.87 2.14 6.18
CA ILE A 192 -31.80 2.50 7.25
C ILE A 192 -33.09 1.70 7.06
N LEU A 193 -33.47 0.96 8.09
CA LEU A 193 -34.74 0.26 8.14
C LEU A 193 -35.83 1.15 8.76
N LEU A 194 -36.90 1.39 8.03
CA LEU A 194 -38.06 2.12 8.50
C LEU A 194 -39.17 1.14 8.90
N THR A 195 -39.74 1.32 10.08
CA THR A 195 -40.88 0.54 10.54
C THR A 195 -41.98 1.47 11.07
N GLY A 196 -43.23 1.10 10.85
CA GLY A 196 -44.36 1.88 11.32
C GLY A 196 -45.63 1.05 11.27
N THR A 197 -46.72 1.60 11.80
CA THR A 197 -48.03 1.02 11.76
C THR A 197 -49.04 2.01 11.21
N LYS A 198 -49.92 1.55 10.36
CA LYS A 198 -51.01 2.32 9.78
C LYS A 198 -52.31 1.61 10.05
N THR A 199 -53.30 2.34 10.49
CA THR A 199 -54.67 1.82 10.54
C THR A 199 -55.21 1.74 9.12
N TYR A 200 -55.90 0.65 8.80
CA TYR A 200 -56.55 0.48 7.50
C TYR A 200 -57.51 1.64 7.20
N ASP A 201 -57.31 2.29 6.07
CA ASP A 201 -58.10 3.43 5.59
C ASP A 201 -58.54 3.27 4.12
N GLY A 202 -58.39 2.07 3.56
CA GLY A 202 -58.80 1.76 2.19
C GLY A 202 -57.82 2.18 1.11
N ASN A 203 -56.64 2.70 1.48
CA ASN A 203 -55.60 3.07 0.52
C ASN A 203 -54.20 2.47 0.87
N THR A 204 -53.32 2.51 -0.07
CA THR A 204 -51.95 1.94 0.03
C THR A 204 -50.90 2.98 0.44
N ASN A 205 -51.31 4.22 0.65
CA ASN A 205 -50.39 5.30 0.95
C ASN A 205 -49.85 5.19 2.38
N VAL A 206 -48.56 5.38 2.54
CA VAL A 206 -47.90 5.50 3.84
C VAL A 206 -47.31 6.89 3.92
N ASP A 207 -47.78 7.69 4.84
CA ASP A 207 -47.26 9.00 5.18
C ASP A 207 -46.10 8.86 6.17
N GLY A 208 -45.11 9.77 6.09
CA GLY A 208 -43.99 9.79 7.01
C GLY A 208 -44.37 9.83 8.49
N SER A 209 -45.56 10.40 8.81
CA SER A 209 -46.09 10.44 10.17
C SER A 209 -46.46 9.03 10.73
N THR A 210 -46.63 8.04 9.88
CA THR A 210 -46.89 6.65 10.28
C THR A 210 -45.61 5.88 10.62
N ILE A 211 -44.43 6.42 10.30
CA ILE A 211 -43.15 5.82 10.61
C ILE A 211 -42.81 6.11 12.08
N THR A 212 -42.84 5.10 12.87
CA THR A 212 -42.61 5.17 14.32
C THR A 212 -41.22 4.81 14.75
N ARG A 213 -40.44 4.18 13.85
CA ARG A 213 -39.10 3.76 14.14
C ARG A 213 -38.23 3.77 12.90
N MET A 214 -37.00 4.25 13.07
CA MET A 214 -35.89 4.08 12.13
C MET A 214 -34.77 3.35 12.84
N SER A 215 -34.13 2.40 12.21
CA SER A 215 -32.95 1.72 12.74
C SER A 215 -31.94 1.51 11.62
N ALA A 216 -30.67 1.60 11.95
CA ALA A 216 -29.62 1.23 11.03
C ALA A 216 -29.65 -0.29 10.79
N GLN A 217 -29.49 -0.69 9.54
CA GLN A 217 -29.40 -2.09 9.16
C GLN A 217 -27.94 -2.52 9.08
N GLY A 218 -27.65 -3.76 9.53
CA GLY A 218 -26.31 -4.35 9.45
C GLY A 218 -25.89 -5.01 10.76
N THR A 219 -24.82 -5.78 10.69
CA THR A 219 -24.24 -6.50 11.83
C THR A 219 -23.14 -5.70 12.54
N TYR A 220 -22.81 -4.51 12.05
CA TYR A 220 -21.80 -3.67 12.67
C TYR A 220 -22.37 -2.95 13.90
N THR A 221 -21.76 -3.17 15.04
CA THR A 221 -22.06 -2.43 16.26
C THR A 221 -21.06 -1.28 16.33
N ALA A 222 -21.51 -0.06 16.12
CA ALA A 222 -20.66 1.11 16.34
C ALA A 222 -20.11 1.10 17.78
N PRO A 223 -18.87 1.49 18.00
CA PRO A 223 -18.35 1.64 19.36
C PRO A 223 -19.24 2.61 20.15
N GLY A 224 -19.94 2.10 21.16
CA GLY A 224 -20.85 2.87 22.00
C GLY A 224 -22.36 2.66 21.74
N ASP A 225 -22.77 1.97 20.67
CA ASP A 225 -24.16 1.53 20.48
C ASP A 225 -24.27 -0.01 20.48
N PRO A 226 -24.40 -0.64 21.67
CA PRO A 226 -24.45 -2.09 21.79
C PRO A 226 -25.68 -2.72 21.11
N ASN A 227 -26.65 -1.92 20.69
CA ASN A 227 -27.90 -2.43 20.10
C ASN A 227 -28.03 -2.15 18.61
N ASN A 228 -27.05 -1.49 17.98
CA ASN A 228 -27.09 -1.11 16.56
C ASN A 228 -28.40 -0.40 16.15
N THR A 229 -29.02 0.30 17.08
CA THR A 229 -30.27 1.03 16.91
C THR A 229 -30.05 2.50 17.17
N SER A 230 -29.66 3.25 16.14
CA SER A 230 -29.83 4.68 16.18
C SER A 230 -31.33 4.95 16.03
N THR A 231 -31.99 5.36 17.09
CA THR A 231 -33.38 5.84 17.01
C THR A 231 -33.36 7.26 16.48
N PHE A 232 -33.73 7.41 15.22
CA PHE A 232 -34.00 8.73 14.66
C PHE A 232 -35.38 9.19 15.12
N SER A 233 -35.51 10.49 15.41
CA SER A 233 -36.84 11.07 15.66
C SER A 233 -37.67 11.04 14.36
N THR A 234 -38.96 10.81 14.46
CA THR A 234 -39.89 10.85 13.33
C THR A 234 -39.88 12.16 12.56
N GLY A 235 -39.34 13.23 13.13
CA GLY A 235 -39.13 14.52 12.46
C GLY A 235 -38.08 14.50 11.34
N LEU A 236 -37.27 13.44 11.21
CA LEU A 236 -36.34 13.27 10.10
C LEU A 236 -36.99 12.65 8.86
N VAL A 237 -38.21 12.12 8.97
CA VAL A 237 -38.94 11.55 7.84
C VAL A 237 -39.96 12.56 7.40
N SER A 238 -39.80 13.15 6.24
CA SER A 238 -40.73 14.14 5.68
C SER A 238 -41.28 13.70 4.33
N GLY A 239 -42.59 13.82 4.18
CA GLY A 239 -43.29 14.11 2.95
C GLY A 239 -43.20 13.19 1.75
N GLY A 240 -42.80 11.95 1.90
CA GLY A 240 -42.93 10.96 0.82
C GLY A 240 -44.17 10.10 1.01
N VAL A 241 -44.79 9.67 -0.09
CA VAL A 241 -45.91 8.72 -0.07
C VAL A 241 -45.42 7.42 -0.70
N SER A 242 -45.42 6.36 0.09
CA SER A 242 -45.13 5.03 -0.40
C SER A 242 -46.42 4.25 -0.66
N TYR A 243 -46.37 3.36 -1.63
CA TYR A 243 -47.52 2.53 -2.02
C TYR A 243 -47.25 1.07 -1.70
N PHE A 244 -48.28 0.42 -1.08
CA PHE A 244 -48.31 -1.03 -0.87
C PHE A 244 -49.36 -1.64 -1.77
N LEU A 245 -49.08 -2.75 -2.38
CA LEU A 245 -50.00 -3.54 -3.17
C LEU A 245 -49.91 -5.00 -2.75
N PRO A 246 -51.05 -5.69 -2.53
CA PRO A 246 -52.45 -5.23 -2.49
C PRO A 246 -52.81 -4.57 -1.15
N VAL A 247 -53.99 -3.94 -1.09
CA VAL A 247 -54.56 -3.34 0.12
C VAL A 247 -55.21 -4.41 0.97
N ASN A 248 -54.46 -5.12 1.75
CA ASN A 248 -54.92 -6.18 2.65
C ASN A 248 -54.27 -6.08 4.03
N VAL A 249 -55.06 -6.23 5.09
CA VAL A 249 -54.58 -6.19 6.47
C VAL A 249 -53.67 -7.38 6.81
N ALA A 250 -53.80 -8.51 6.10
CA ALA A 250 -53.10 -9.74 6.39
C ALA A 250 -51.71 -9.84 5.76
N ASP A 251 -51.41 -9.02 4.77
CA ASP A 251 -50.13 -9.10 4.03
C ASP A 251 -49.08 -8.18 4.65
N GLY A 252 -47.95 -8.72 5.00
CA GLY A 252 -46.79 -7.93 5.39
C GLY A 252 -46.17 -7.25 4.13
N HIS A 253 -46.35 -5.96 3.99
CA HIS A 253 -45.82 -5.23 2.84
C HIS A 253 -44.50 -4.53 3.14
N SER A 254 -43.57 -4.58 2.18
CA SER A 254 -42.36 -3.79 2.18
C SER A 254 -42.42 -2.75 1.06
N SER A 255 -42.21 -1.49 1.40
CA SER A 255 -42.07 -0.40 0.41
C SER A 255 -40.63 -0.07 0.20
N ARG A 256 -40.25 0.19 -1.05
CA ARG A 256 -38.89 0.57 -1.44
C ARG A 256 -38.80 2.01 -1.93
N GLU A 257 -39.89 2.76 -2.03
CA GLU A 257 -39.86 4.03 -2.75
C GLU A 257 -40.44 5.22 -1.98
N THR A 258 -39.76 6.34 -2.15
CA THR A 258 -40.20 7.73 -1.98
C THR A 258 -40.55 8.23 -0.58
N LEU A 259 -39.98 7.68 0.47
CA LEU A 259 -39.90 8.42 1.72
C LEU A 259 -38.66 9.33 1.67
N THR A 260 -38.87 10.63 1.87
CA THR A 260 -37.76 11.58 1.95
C THR A 260 -37.25 11.60 3.38
N ILE A 261 -36.00 11.33 3.56
CA ILE A 261 -35.28 11.49 4.82
C ILE A 261 -34.56 12.83 4.76
N SER A 262 -34.73 13.66 5.78
CA SER A 262 -34.07 14.95 5.88
C SER A 262 -33.45 15.16 7.26
N GLY A 263 -32.38 15.92 7.33
CA GLY A 263 -31.67 16.24 8.57
C GLY A 263 -30.16 16.19 8.42
N THR A 264 -29.44 16.48 9.47
CA THR A 264 -27.98 16.38 9.51
C THR A 264 -27.56 14.91 9.44
N GLY A 265 -26.61 14.56 8.58
CA GLY A 265 -26.11 13.21 8.42
C GLY A 265 -26.94 12.28 7.51
N VAL A 266 -27.97 12.78 6.85
CA VAL A 266 -28.85 11.96 5.98
C VAL A 266 -28.17 11.51 4.69
N THR A 267 -27.10 12.16 4.29
CA THR A 267 -26.30 11.83 3.10
C THR A 267 -25.22 10.78 3.34
N ASN A 268 -25.00 10.39 4.59
CA ASN A 268 -23.97 9.44 5.01
C ASN A 268 -24.48 8.01 5.18
#